data_7dfc4a51fbe339056b313b3a65b0792f
#
_entry.id   7dfc4a51fbe339056b313b3a65b0792f
#
_cell.length_a   1.000
_cell.length_b   1.000
_cell.length_c   1.000
_cell.angle_alpha   90.00
_cell.angle_beta   90.00
_cell.angle_gamma   90.00
#
_symmetry.space_group_name_H-M   'P 1'
#
loop_
_entity.id
_entity.type
_entity.pdbx_description
1 polymer ?
#
loop_
_entity_poly.entity_id
_entity_poly.type
_entity_poly.pdbx_seq_one_letter_code
_entity_poly.pdbx_strand_id
1 'polypeptide(L)'
;MARLSKEERKKRPYYVDNKKFFEAMCEFKKSVNEAAENGSKRPMVPDYIAECIMKIATHLSYKPNFINYTFREEMICDGIENSLQYIDNFNPEKSKNPFAYFTQIIYYAFLRRIQKEKKHLYVKMKYSEHTNVLGDTADTQDHDNGKNFNDDVKYSEWTEEYMKGFVQDFEENKRRKVKKRRTIEDK
;
A
#
# COMPACT_ATOMS: atom_id res chain seq x y z
N MET A 1 4.11 -15.92 21.82
CA MET A 1 4.50 -16.97 20.85
C MET A 1 6.01 -17.03 20.78
N ALA A 2 6.61 -18.21 21.02
CA ALA A 2 8.06 -18.40 20.99
C ALA A 2 8.63 -18.22 19.58
N ARG A 3 9.79 -17.55 19.46
CA ARG A 3 10.50 -17.43 18.18
C ARG A 3 11.04 -18.80 17.76
N LEU A 4 10.62 -19.26 16.58
CA LEU A 4 11.13 -20.49 15.96
C LEU A 4 12.64 -20.43 15.76
N SER A 5 13.32 -21.55 16.00
CA SER A 5 14.75 -21.70 15.77
C SER A 5 15.13 -21.51 14.29
N LYS A 6 16.40 -21.20 14.01
CA LYS A 6 16.91 -21.07 12.62
C LYS A 6 16.71 -22.36 11.79
N GLU A 7 16.78 -23.51 12.44
CA GLU A 7 16.62 -24.82 11.80
C GLU A 7 15.17 -25.12 11.44
N GLU A 8 14.22 -24.81 12.33
CA GLU A 8 12.79 -24.94 12.07
C GLU A 8 12.30 -24.01 10.96
N ARG A 9 12.91 -22.81 10.83
CA ARG A 9 12.62 -21.89 9.73
C ARG A 9 13.08 -22.43 8.37
N LYS A 10 14.23 -23.12 8.32
CA LYS A 10 14.74 -23.75 7.08
C LYS A 10 13.90 -24.94 6.62
N LYS A 11 13.20 -25.61 7.51
CA LYS A 11 12.34 -26.78 7.21
C LYS A 11 10.95 -26.40 6.67
N ARG A 12 10.54 -25.12 6.77
CA ARG A 12 9.24 -24.69 6.23
C ARG A 12 9.32 -24.57 4.72
N PRO A 13 8.37 -25.17 3.97
CA PRO A 13 8.33 -24.97 2.54
C PRO A 13 8.12 -23.48 2.23
N TYR A 14 8.91 -22.96 1.32
CA TYR A 14 8.70 -21.62 0.81
C TYR A 14 7.33 -21.57 0.12
N TYR A 15 6.54 -20.51 0.41
CA TYR A 15 5.22 -20.34 -0.20
C TYR A 15 5.28 -20.01 -1.70
N VAL A 16 6.45 -19.65 -2.23
CA VAL A 16 6.76 -19.50 -3.66
C VAL A 16 8.09 -20.18 -3.94
N ASP A 17 8.12 -21.10 -4.93
CA ASP A 17 9.35 -21.69 -5.43
C ASP A 17 10.00 -20.74 -6.43
N ASN A 18 11.09 -20.10 -6.01
CA ASN A 18 11.76 -19.08 -6.83
C ASN A 18 12.37 -19.64 -8.12
N LYS A 19 12.76 -20.92 -8.16
CA LYS A 19 13.31 -21.56 -9.37
C LYS A 19 12.22 -21.71 -10.43
N LYS A 20 11.10 -22.35 -10.05
CA LYS A 20 9.93 -22.52 -10.92
C LYS A 20 9.36 -21.18 -11.36
N PHE A 21 9.35 -20.20 -10.45
CA PHE A 21 8.89 -18.85 -10.77
C PHE A 21 9.79 -18.17 -11.80
N PHE A 22 11.10 -18.34 -11.69
CA PHE A 22 12.05 -17.83 -12.67
C PHE A 22 11.89 -18.51 -14.04
N GLU A 23 11.74 -19.83 -14.08
CA GLU A 23 11.49 -20.60 -15.31
C GLU A 23 10.22 -20.12 -16.02
N ALA A 24 9.11 -20.00 -15.27
CA ALA A 24 7.84 -19.49 -15.80
C ALA A 24 7.96 -18.05 -16.33
N MET A 25 8.73 -17.19 -15.65
CA MET A 25 8.99 -15.82 -16.12
C MET A 25 9.83 -15.79 -17.42
N CYS A 26 10.79 -16.69 -17.56
CA CYS A 26 11.57 -16.82 -18.80
C CYS A 26 10.70 -17.29 -19.97
N GLU A 27 9.84 -18.28 -19.76
CA GLU A 27 8.92 -18.78 -20.78
C GLU A 27 7.91 -17.71 -21.20
N PHE A 28 7.31 -17.02 -20.22
CA PHE A 28 6.41 -15.91 -20.50
C PHE A 28 7.09 -14.81 -21.30
N LYS A 29 8.33 -14.42 -20.93
CA LYS A 29 9.07 -13.40 -21.65
C LYS A 29 9.38 -13.80 -23.10
N LYS A 30 9.71 -15.07 -23.35
CA LYS A 30 9.90 -15.60 -24.71
C LYS A 30 8.61 -15.50 -25.52
N SER A 31 7.47 -15.95 -24.97
CA SER A 31 6.18 -15.89 -25.66
C SER A 31 5.72 -14.46 -25.96
N VAL A 32 6.03 -13.50 -25.08
CA VAL A 32 5.76 -12.06 -25.32
C VAL A 32 6.61 -11.53 -26.47
N ASN A 33 7.90 -11.87 -26.51
CA ASN A 33 8.80 -11.44 -27.59
C ASN A 33 8.40 -12.05 -28.93
N GLU A 34 8.10 -13.36 -28.97
CA GLU A 34 7.62 -14.05 -30.17
C GLU A 34 6.30 -13.44 -30.70
N ALA A 35 5.38 -13.11 -29.80
CA ALA A 35 4.14 -12.45 -30.18
C ALA A 35 4.39 -11.05 -30.76
N ALA A 36 5.35 -10.31 -30.21
CA ALA A 36 5.74 -8.99 -30.72
C ALA A 36 6.38 -9.08 -32.11
N GLU A 37 7.26 -10.07 -32.35
CA GLU A 37 7.91 -10.30 -33.64
C GLU A 37 6.92 -10.72 -34.72
N ASN A 38 5.93 -11.57 -34.35
CA ASN A 38 4.90 -12.05 -35.25
C ASN A 38 3.72 -11.07 -35.44
N GLY A 39 3.73 -9.92 -34.77
CA GLY A 39 2.61 -8.98 -34.79
C GLY A 39 1.30 -9.54 -34.19
N SER A 40 1.43 -10.59 -33.36
CA SER A 40 0.29 -11.26 -32.72
C SER A 40 -0.12 -10.57 -31.42
N LYS A 41 -1.36 -10.86 -30.96
CA LYS A 41 -1.84 -10.33 -29.68
C LYS A 41 -0.93 -10.81 -28.55
N ARG A 42 -0.60 -9.90 -27.64
CA ARG A 42 0.16 -10.21 -26.42
C ARG A 42 -0.49 -11.36 -25.63
N PRO A 43 0.28 -12.40 -25.23
CA PRO A 43 -0.22 -13.49 -24.42
C PRO A 43 -0.67 -13.02 -23.03
N MET A 44 -1.65 -13.71 -22.47
CA MET A 44 -2.07 -13.47 -21.09
C MET A 44 -1.00 -13.95 -20.12
N VAL A 45 -0.94 -13.33 -18.96
CA VAL A 45 -0.04 -13.76 -17.89
C VAL A 45 -0.47 -15.15 -17.40
N PRO A 46 0.43 -16.14 -17.35
CA PRO A 46 0.12 -17.47 -16.85
C PRO A 46 -0.38 -17.46 -15.41
N ASP A 47 -1.36 -18.32 -15.09
CA ASP A 47 -1.98 -18.42 -13.77
C ASP A 47 -0.95 -18.64 -12.66
N TYR A 48 0.07 -19.45 -12.90
CA TYR A 48 1.13 -19.70 -11.93
C TYR A 48 1.90 -18.43 -11.54
N ILE A 49 2.20 -17.54 -12.51
CA ILE A 49 2.84 -16.25 -12.25
C ILE A 49 1.92 -15.35 -11.45
N ALA A 50 0.63 -15.30 -11.82
CA ALA A 50 -0.38 -14.50 -11.11
C ALA A 50 -0.55 -14.98 -9.65
N GLU A 51 -0.61 -16.30 -9.43
CA GLU A 51 -0.64 -16.87 -8.08
C GLU A 51 0.60 -16.52 -7.25
N CYS A 52 1.79 -16.57 -7.84
CA CYS A 52 3.02 -16.19 -7.17
C CYS A 52 2.99 -14.73 -6.71
N ILE A 53 2.57 -13.82 -7.59
CA ILE A 53 2.44 -12.39 -7.28
C ILE A 53 1.42 -12.18 -6.16
N MET A 54 0.26 -12.83 -6.24
CA MET A 54 -0.79 -12.75 -5.22
C MET A 54 -0.31 -13.27 -3.86
N LYS A 55 0.37 -14.41 -3.84
CA LYS A 55 0.97 -14.98 -2.62
C LYS A 55 2.00 -14.02 -1.99
N ILE A 56 2.84 -13.39 -2.82
CA ILE A 56 3.84 -12.40 -2.35
C ILE A 56 3.14 -11.19 -1.72
N ALA A 57 2.13 -10.62 -2.39
CA ALA A 57 1.39 -9.46 -1.91
C ALA A 57 0.69 -9.76 -0.58
N THR A 58 -0.04 -10.89 -0.52
CA THR A 58 -0.73 -11.33 0.69
C THR A 58 0.25 -11.56 1.85
N HIS A 59 1.34 -12.30 1.64
CA HIS A 59 2.32 -12.53 2.71
C HIS A 59 3.03 -11.25 3.16
N LEU A 60 3.30 -10.31 2.24
CA LEU A 60 3.89 -9.03 2.59
C LEU A 60 2.95 -8.19 3.45
N SER A 61 1.63 -8.23 3.20
CA SER A 61 0.63 -7.48 3.95
C SER A 61 0.52 -7.90 5.42
N TYR A 62 0.94 -9.12 5.78
CA TYR A 62 0.96 -9.60 7.16
C TYR A 62 2.22 -9.17 7.96
N LYS A 63 3.15 -8.45 7.33
CA LYS A 63 4.29 -7.92 8.09
C LYS A 63 3.82 -6.85 9.10
N PRO A 64 4.51 -6.71 10.26
CA PRO A 64 4.12 -5.74 11.29
C PRO A 64 3.93 -4.31 10.78
N ASN A 65 4.68 -3.93 9.74
CA ASN A 65 4.61 -2.60 9.13
C ASN A 65 3.30 -2.36 8.33
N PHE A 66 2.54 -3.41 8.00
CA PHE A 66 1.40 -3.32 7.10
C PHE A 66 0.11 -3.91 7.68
N ILE A 67 0.20 -4.82 8.66
CA ILE A 67 -0.93 -5.62 9.16
C ILE A 67 -2.04 -4.78 9.79
N ASN A 68 -1.71 -3.63 10.39
CA ASN A 68 -2.64 -2.82 11.17
C ASN A 68 -3.40 -1.77 10.34
N TYR A 69 -3.20 -1.72 9.02
CA TYR A 69 -3.94 -0.79 8.18
C TYR A 69 -5.33 -1.35 7.82
N THR A 70 -6.37 -0.53 7.96
CA THR A 70 -7.76 -0.88 7.61
C THR A 70 -7.92 -1.12 6.12
N PHE A 71 -7.14 -0.43 5.28
CA PHE A 71 -7.11 -0.53 3.82
C PHE A 71 -6.06 -1.55 3.31
N ARG A 72 -5.88 -2.67 4.06
CA ARG A 72 -4.89 -3.70 3.70
C ARG A 72 -5.24 -4.41 2.39
N GLU A 73 -6.51 -4.63 2.11
CA GLU A 73 -6.97 -5.28 0.88
C GLU A 73 -6.69 -4.41 -0.34
N GLU A 74 -6.92 -3.11 -0.25
CA GLU A 74 -6.57 -2.16 -1.31
C GLU A 74 -5.06 -2.08 -1.53
N MET A 75 -4.25 -2.21 -0.47
CA MET A 75 -2.80 -2.31 -0.60
C MET A 75 -2.40 -3.56 -1.40
N ILE A 76 -3.03 -4.71 -1.15
CA ILE A 76 -2.79 -5.95 -1.90
C ILE A 76 -3.16 -5.77 -3.36
N CYS A 77 -4.34 -5.20 -3.65
CA CYS A 77 -4.80 -4.92 -5.01
C CYS A 77 -3.83 -3.99 -5.76
N ASP A 78 -3.43 -2.87 -5.14
CA ASP A 78 -2.43 -1.96 -5.71
C ASP A 78 -1.09 -2.64 -5.98
N GLY A 79 -0.68 -3.56 -5.09
CA GLY A 79 0.54 -4.36 -5.24
C GLY A 79 0.49 -5.30 -6.44
N ILE A 80 -0.63 -5.99 -6.63
CA ILE A 80 -0.87 -6.88 -7.76
C ILE A 80 -0.94 -6.09 -9.08
N GLU A 81 -1.73 -5.01 -9.11
CA GLU A 81 -1.85 -4.13 -10.28
C GLU A 81 -0.50 -3.61 -10.74
N ASN A 82 0.29 -3.04 -9.82
CA ASN A 82 1.63 -2.56 -10.15
C ASN A 82 2.56 -3.67 -10.62
N SER A 83 2.46 -4.87 -10.05
CA SER A 83 3.26 -6.02 -10.47
C SER A 83 2.94 -6.45 -11.90
N LEU A 84 1.66 -6.46 -12.27
CA LEU A 84 1.22 -6.77 -13.64
C LEU A 84 1.62 -5.67 -14.63
N GLN A 85 1.57 -4.40 -14.22
CA GLN A 85 1.99 -3.26 -15.04
C GLN A 85 3.49 -3.30 -15.35
N TYR A 86 4.32 -3.74 -14.39
CA TYR A 86 5.78 -3.78 -14.52
C TYR A 86 6.35 -5.17 -14.83
N ILE A 87 5.50 -6.16 -15.16
CA ILE A 87 5.95 -7.53 -15.42
C ILE A 87 6.92 -7.61 -16.60
N ASP A 88 6.69 -6.81 -17.63
CA ASP A 88 7.52 -6.78 -18.84
C ASP A 88 8.92 -6.18 -18.61
N ASN A 89 9.08 -5.39 -17.55
CA ASN A 89 10.36 -4.79 -17.20
C ASN A 89 11.32 -5.77 -16.50
N PHE A 90 10.83 -6.95 -16.12
CA PHE A 90 11.70 -8.00 -15.58
C PHE A 90 12.66 -8.51 -16.67
N ASN A 91 13.96 -8.41 -16.39
CA ASN A 91 15.00 -8.91 -17.28
C ASN A 91 15.69 -10.13 -16.66
N PRO A 92 15.50 -11.34 -17.23
CA PRO A 92 16.12 -12.56 -16.73
C PRO A 92 17.65 -12.59 -16.81
N GLU A 93 18.24 -11.81 -17.69
CA GLU A 93 19.70 -11.70 -17.83
C GLU A 93 20.31 -10.91 -16.67
N LYS A 94 19.61 -9.87 -16.20
CA LYS A 94 20.08 -9.01 -15.11
C LYS A 94 19.81 -9.59 -13.74
N SER A 95 18.71 -10.33 -13.58
CA SER A 95 18.28 -10.87 -12.28
C SER A 95 17.66 -12.25 -12.42
N LYS A 96 18.18 -13.22 -11.66
CA LYS A 96 17.62 -14.57 -11.55
C LYS A 96 16.62 -14.72 -10.39
N ASN A 97 16.20 -13.61 -9.78
CA ASN A 97 15.33 -13.62 -8.61
C ASN A 97 14.05 -12.79 -8.82
N PRO A 98 13.04 -13.35 -9.52
CA PRO A 98 11.76 -12.66 -9.69
C PRO A 98 11.03 -12.42 -8.38
N PHE A 99 11.18 -13.29 -7.39
CA PHE A 99 10.59 -13.11 -6.06
C PHE A 99 11.03 -11.78 -5.41
N ALA A 100 12.32 -11.47 -5.43
CA ALA A 100 12.83 -10.21 -4.88
C ALA A 100 12.35 -9.00 -5.70
N TYR A 101 12.32 -9.13 -7.03
CA TYR A 101 11.84 -8.10 -7.94
C TYR A 101 10.39 -7.71 -7.65
N PHE A 102 9.47 -8.67 -7.63
CA PHE A 102 8.06 -8.39 -7.33
C PHE A 102 7.83 -7.97 -5.88
N THR A 103 8.56 -8.55 -4.93
CA THR A 103 8.48 -8.09 -3.53
C THR A 103 8.79 -6.60 -3.40
N GLN A 104 9.79 -6.10 -4.15
CA GLN A 104 10.16 -4.68 -4.13
C GLN A 104 9.07 -3.80 -4.75
N ILE A 105 8.48 -4.20 -5.88
CA ILE A 105 7.38 -3.47 -6.52
C ILE A 105 6.19 -3.37 -5.58
N ILE A 106 5.77 -4.49 -5.00
CA ILE A 106 4.63 -4.57 -4.08
C ILE A 106 4.89 -3.72 -2.83
N TYR A 107 6.10 -3.79 -2.27
CA TYR A 107 6.49 -2.98 -1.12
C TYR A 107 6.32 -1.47 -1.39
N TYR A 108 6.80 -0.99 -2.53
CA TYR A 108 6.63 0.41 -2.89
C TYR A 108 5.18 0.78 -3.23
N ALA A 109 4.40 -0.14 -3.78
CA ALA A 109 2.96 0.06 -3.98
C ALA A 109 2.25 0.27 -2.63
N PHE A 110 2.55 -0.54 -1.62
CA PHE A 110 2.03 -0.39 -0.26
C PHE A 110 2.39 0.96 0.36
N LEU A 111 3.65 1.37 0.24
CA LEU A 111 4.07 2.68 0.75
C LEU A 111 3.33 3.84 0.06
N ARG A 112 3.11 3.75 -1.26
CA ARG A 112 2.34 4.76 -2.01
C ARG A 112 0.89 4.82 -1.54
N ARG A 113 0.23 3.67 -1.32
CA ARG A 113 -1.13 3.62 -0.78
C ARG A 113 -1.20 4.28 0.61
N ILE A 114 -0.30 3.92 1.51
CA ILE A 114 -0.25 4.52 2.85
C ILE A 114 -0.10 6.05 2.76
N GLN A 115 0.76 6.54 1.87
CA GLN A 115 0.93 8.00 1.68
C GLN A 115 -0.32 8.66 1.11
N LYS A 116 -1.02 7.99 0.18
CA LYS A 116 -2.28 8.45 -0.40
C LYS A 116 -3.37 8.56 0.68
N GLU A 117 -3.55 7.51 1.48
CA GLU A 117 -4.54 7.49 2.55
C GLU A 117 -4.25 8.54 3.64
N LYS A 118 -2.98 8.70 4.04
CA LYS A 118 -2.57 9.78 4.95
C LYS A 118 -2.88 11.17 4.38
N LYS A 119 -2.68 11.37 3.08
CA LYS A 119 -3.03 12.64 2.43
C LYS A 119 -4.54 12.86 2.40
N HIS A 120 -5.34 11.83 2.10
CA HIS A 120 -6.80 11.91 2.13
C HIS A 120 -7.31 12.26 3.54
N LEU A 121 -6.78 11.60 4.56
CA LEU A 121 -7.12 11.90 5.96
C LEU A 121 -6.79 13.35 6.31
N TYR A 122 -5.60 13.82 5.95
CA TYR A 122 -5.20 15.23 6.16
C TYR A 122 -6.18 16.21 5.50
N VAL A 123 -6.57 15.95 4.24
CA VAL A 123 -7.51 16.82 3.52
C VAL A 123 -8.88 16.83 4.21
N LYS A 124 -9.37 15.66 4.63
CA LYS A 124 -10.65 15.55 5.36
C LYS A 124 -10.61 16.34 6.66
N MET A 125 -9.53 16.22 7.44
CA MET A 125 -9.38 16.94 8.69
C MET A 125 -9.32 18.46 8.48
N LYS A 126 -8.54 18.93 7.50
CA LYS A 126 -8.47 20.36 7.18
C LYS A 126 -9.79 20.92 6.67
N TYR A 127 -10.53 20.15 5.87
CA TYR A 127 -11.86 20.55 5.42
C TYR A 127 -12.84 20.67 6.60
N SER A 128 -12.86 19.69 7.50
CA SER A 128 -13.70 19.71 8.70
C SER A 128 -13.38 20.90 9.61
N GLU A 129 -12.09 21.22 9.78
CA GLU A 129 -11.64 22.40 10.54
C GLU A 129 -12.11 23.72 9.89
N HIS A 130 -12.02 23.82 8.55
CA HIS A 130 -12.40 25.04 7.82
C HIS A 130 -13.91 25.25 7.77
N THR A 131 -14.70 24.20 7.62
CA THR A 131 -16.17 24.29 7.48
C THR A 131 -16.89 24.37 8.83
N ASN A 132 -16.18 24.21 9.94
CA ASN A 132 -16.73 24.17 11.29
C ASN A 132 -17.90 23.17 11.45
N VAL A 133 -17.99 22.18 10.54
CA VAL A 133 -19.10 21.20 10.50
C VAL A 133 -19.23 20.47 11.84
N LEU A 134 -18.15 20.33 12.59
CA LEU A 134 -18.17 19.75 13.94
C LEU A 134 -18.69 20.74 15.01
N GLY A 135 -18.70 22.05 14.72
CA GLY A 135 -19.23 23.07 15.60
C GLY A 135 -20.70 23.41 15.33
N ASP A 136 -21.11 23.41 14.05
CA ASP A 136 -22.48 23.77 13.63
C ASP A 136 -23.53 22.69 13.96
N THR A 137 -23.13 21.44 14.15
CA THR A 137 -24.07 20.39 14.61
C THR A 137 -24.49 20.58 16.07
N ALA A 138 -23.86 21.52 16.80
CA ALA A 138 -24.22 21.84 18.18
C ALA A 138 -25.44 22.77 18.27
N ASP A 139 -25.88 23.41 17.19
CA ASP A 139 -26.87 24.51 17.24
C ASP A 139 -28.20 24.18 16.52
N THR A 140 -28.37 22.99 15.98
CA THR A 140 -29.70 22.55 15.52
C THR A 140 -30.50 22.05 16.72
N GLN A 141 -31.12 23.01 17.40
CA GLN A 141 -32.26 22.74 18.28
C GLN A 141 -33.44 22.25 17.45
N ASP A 142 -33.51 20.95 17.21
CA ASP A 142 -34.72 20.33 16.75
C ASP A 142 -35.68 20.21 17.93
N HIS A 143 -36.74 21.02 17.91
CA HIS A 143 -37.68 21.27 18.99
C HIS A 143 -38.71 20.15 19.19
N ASP A 144 -38.43 18.92 18.75
CA ASP A 144 -39.36 17.82 18.95
C ASP A 144 -38.66 16.55 19.47
N ASN A 145 -39.01 16.17 20.69
CA ASN A 145 -38.60 14.97 21.42
C ASN A 145 -37.25 14.96 22.17
N GLY A 146 -37.05 15.82 23.16
CA GLY A 146 -36.41 15.53 24.44
C GLY A 146 -35.18 14.61 24.57
N LYS A 147 -34.57 14.17 23.47
CA LYS A 147 -33.28 13.49 23.41
C LYS A 147 -32.30 14.41 22.68
N ASN A 148 -31.45 15.07 23.46
CA ASN A 148 -30.30 15.79 22.90
C ASN A 148 -29.42 14.81 22.10
N PHE A 149 -29.52 14.84 20.77
CA PHE A 149 -28.60 14.15 19.88
C PHE A 149 -27.15 14.63 20.08
N ASN A 150 -26.96 15.75 20.78
CA ASN A 150 -25.68 16.37 21.11
C ASN A 150 -24.86 15.64 22.19
N ASP A 151 -25.46 14.71 22.97
CA ASP A 151 -24.69 13.99 23.98
C ASP A 151 -23.89 12.82 23.43
N ASP A 152 -24.26 12.31 22.23
CA ASP A 152 -23.57 11.17 21.59
C ASP A 152 -22.47 11.58 20.60
N VAL A 153 -22.37 12.87 20.21
CA VAL A 153 -21.39 13.38 19.23
C VAL A 153 -20.41 14.39 19.86
N LYS A 154 -20.20 14.33 21.16
CA LYS A 154 -18.95 14.90 21.69
C LYS A 154 -17.81 14.02 21.22
N TYR A 155 -17.20 14.40 20.09
CA TYR A 155 -15.84 13.94 19.81
C TYR A 155 -15.03 14.21 21.07
N SER A 156 -14.58 13.16 21.74
CA SER A 156 -13.84 13.32 22.98
C SER A 156 -12.69 14.29 22.72
N GLU A 157 -12.33 15.12 23.70
CA GLU A 157 -11.17 16.02 23.64
C GLU A 157 -9.93 15.30 23.09
N TRP A 158 -9.81 14.00 23.40
CA TRP A 158 -8.80 13.10 22.86
C TRP A 158 -8.83 12.99 21.32
N THR A 159 -10.01 12.97 20.70
CA THR A 159 -10.15 12.87 19.23
C THR A 159 -9.71 14.16 18.56
N GLU A 160 -10.04 15.32 19.15
CA GLU A 160 -9.60 16.62 18.65
C GLU A 160 -8.09 16.80 18.79
N GLU A 161 -7.53 16.42 19.93
CA GLU A 161 -6.10 16.48 20.18
C GLU A 161 -5.34 15.57 19.22
N TYR A 162 -5.84 14.35 19.00
CA TYR A 162 -5.30 13.41 18.01
C TYR A 162 -5.32 13.98 16.59
N MET A 163 -6.44 14.61 16.18
CA MET A 163 -6.56 15.23 14.86
C MET A 163 -5.59 16.39 14.69
N LYS A 164 -5.51 17.28 15.68
CA LYS A 164 -4.56 18.40 15.67
C LYS A 164 -3.11 17.91 15.60
N GLY A 165 -2.73 16.92 16.39
CA GLY A 165 -1.41 16.29 16.37
C GLY A 165 -1.08 15.69 15.01
N PHE A 166 -2.00 14.93 14.42
CA PHE A 166 -1.80 14.35 13.09
C PHE A 166 -1.58 15.39 12.00
N VAL A 167 -2.36 16.49 12.02
CA VAL A 167 -2.23 17.59 11.05
C VAL A 167 -0.86 18.27 11.19
N GLN A 168 -0.43 18.58 12.41
CA GLN A 168 0.88 19.16 12.68
C GLN A 168 2.02 18.28 12.20
N ASP A 169 2.01 17.01 12.54
CA ASP A 169 3.01 16.02 12.10
C ASP A 169 3.07 15.91 10.57
N PHE A 170 1.92 15.92 9.91
CA PHE A 170 1.86 15.83 8.45
C PHE A 170 2.48 17.09 7.79
N GLU A 171 2.17 18.28 8.31
CA GLU A 171 2.72 19.53 7.81
C GLU A 171 4.23 19.65 8.05
N GLU A 172 4.71 19.27 9.24
CA GLU A 172 6.13 19.25 9.53
C GLU A 172 6.89 18.29 8.59
N ASN A 173 6.37 17.09 8.39
CA ASN A 173 6.97 16.13 7.48
C ASN A 173 7.02 16.66 6.04
N LYS A 174 5.98 17.40 5.60
CA LYS A 174 5.95 18.09 4.31
C LYS A 174 7.05 19.17 4.22
N ARG A 175 7.18 20.00 5.27
CA ARG A 175 8.22 21.06 5.35
C ARG A 175 9.63 20.45 5.32
N ARG A 176 9.88 19.37 6.08
CA ARG A 176 11.18 18.65 6.10
C ARG A 176 11.54 18.12 4.73
N LYS A 177 10.58 17.53 3.99
CA LYS A 177 10.80 17.03 2.62
C LYS A 177 11.17 18.15 1.63
N VAL A 178 10.51 19.31 1.72
CA VAL A 178 10.80 20.47 0.87
C VAL A 178 12.20 21.01 1.15
N LYS A 179 12.57 21.20 2.43
CA LYS A 179 13.93 21.63 2.81
C LYS A 179 15.00 20.69 2.27
N LYS A 180 14.81 19.36 2.42
CA LYS A 180 15.77 18.35 1.93
C LYS A 180 15.93 18.40 0.41
N ARG A 181 14.88 18.66 -0.36
CA ARG A 181 14.97 18.79 -1.82
C ARG A 181 15.79 20.02 -2.22
N ARG A 182 15.52 21.19 -1.62
CA ARG A 182 16.28 22.42 -1.90
C ARG A 182 17.78 22.24 -1.62
N THR A 183 18.14 21.61 -0.51
CA THR A 183 19.56 21.34 -0.17
C THR A 183 20.26 20.41 -1.14
N ILE A 184 19.53 19.60 -1.92
CA ILE A 184 20.09 18.72 -2.96
C ILE A 184 20.25 19.49 -4.30
N GLU A 185 19.31 20.40 -4.60
CA GLU A 185 19.34 21.24 -5.81
C GLU A 185 20.43 22.34 -5.75
N ASP A 186 20.80 22.76 -4.52
CA ASP A 186 21.85 23.78 -4.28
C ASP A 186 23.29 23.19 -4.23
N LYS A 187 23.48 21.90 -4.51
CA LYS A 187 24.79 21.22 -4.59
C LYS A 187 25.15 20.78 -6.01
#